data_184d16ea2ca04d4d5c07b1f148f6d7bd
#
_entry.id   184d16ea2ca04d4d5c07b1f148f6d7bd
#
_cell.length_a   1.000
_cell.length_b   1.000
_cell.length_c   1.000
_cell.angle_alpha   90.00
_cell.angle_beta   90.00
_cell.angle_gamma   90.00
#
_symmetry.space_group_name_H-M   'P 1'
#
loop_
_entity.id
_entity.type
_entity.pdbx_description
1 polymer ?
#
loop_
_entity_poly.entity_id
_entity_poly.type
_entity_poly.pdbx_seq_one_letter_code
_entity_poly.pdbx_strand_id
1 'polypeptide(L)'
;MIIDHNHIEYQRKWELAGRNKYNGAYYYSQEIVKNIIPEIETDRNWITVNLRGIGCDHSIVFIHNNKRPENYEWLRQYKDLVLVCGIPETVEKVQHIGKAIYLPLSVDVEHVKQFRVKEKTKGTAFVGRPAKRRDVELPEDIDILENMERDKLLQAVAEYDTIYAVGRCAIEAKILGCKLKAYDERFPKVSRWKVLDNKDAVKILQDQLDQIDGVTHG
;
A
#
# COMPACT_ATOMS: atom_id res chain seq x y z
N MET A 1 19.28 -6.50 -3.98
CA MET A 1 18.33 -7.49 -4.56
C MET A 1 16.91 -7.00 -4.30
N ILE A 2 15.98 -7.20 -5.25
CA ILE A 2 14.55 -6.86 -5.08
C ILE A 2 13.73 -8.16 -5.09
N ILE A 3 12.94 -8.38 -4.03
CA ILE A 3 11.96 -9.47 -3.92
C ILE A 3 10.58 -8.84 -4.00
N ASP A 4 9.97 -8.91 -5.17
CA ASP A 4 8.65 -8.36 -5.48
C ASP A 4 7.68 -9.43 -6.01
N HIS A 5 6.54 -9.01 -6.56
CA HIS A 5 5.57 -9.94 -7.14
C HIS A 5 6.07 -10.70 -8.39
N ASN A 6 7.15 -10.26 -9.01
CA ASN A 6 7.76 -10.95 -10.17
C ASN A 6 8.91 -11.87 -9.75
N HIS A 7 9.32 -11.88 -8.48
CA HIS A 7 10.35 -12.77 -7.99
C HIS A 7 9.89 -14.24 -8.12
N ILE A 8 10.72 -15.10 -8.72
CA ILE A 8 10.35 -16.47 -9.12
C ILE A 8 9.76 -17.29 -7.96
N GLU A 9 10.40 -17.27 -6.79
CA GLU A 9 9.89 -18.01 -5.62
C GLU A 9 8.56 -17.45 -5.10
N TYR A 10 8.38 -16.12 -5.15
CA TYR A 10 7.13 -15.49 -4.77
C TYR A 10 6.01 -15.91 -5.71
N GLN A 11 6.22 -15.83 -7.03
CA GLN A 11 5.24 -16.25 -8.05
C GLN A 11 4.82 -17.70 -7.83
N ARG A 12 5.77 -18.61 -7.68
CA ARG A 12 5.49 -20.03 -7.43
C ARG A 12 4.64 -20.26 -6.18
N LYS A 13 5.00 -19.62 -5.06
CA LYS A 13 4.24 -19.75 -3.79
C LYS A 13 2.86 -19.10 -3.88
N TRP A 14 2.75 -17.99 -4.61
CA TRP A 14 1.49 -17.28 -4.84
C TRP A 14 0.50 -18.11 -5.65
N GLU A 15 0.97 -18.73 -6.72
CA GLU A 15 0.19 -19.63 -7.57
C GLU A 15 -0.30 -20.86 -6.81
N LEU A 16 0.58 -21.51 -6.07
CA LEU A 16 0.24 -22.64 -5.21
C LEU A 16 -0.82 -22.30 -4.14
N ALA A 17 -0.86 -21.05 -3.69
CA ALA A 17 -1.84 -20.55 -2.75
C ALA A 17 -3.18 -20.17 -3.42
N GLY A 18 -3.33 -20.32 -4.73
CA GLY A 18 -4.55 -19.96 -5.48
C GLY A 18 -4.95 -18.49 -5.36
N ARG A 19 -3.99 -17.58 -5.16
CA ARG A 19 -4.26 -16.17 -4.89
C ARG A 19 -4.32 -15.34 -6.16
N ASN A 20 -5.24 -14.36 -6.18
CA ASN A 20 -5.27 -13.37 -7.24
C ASN A 20 -4.14 -12.35 -7.06
N LYS A 21 -3.26 -12.21 -8.07
CA LYS A 21 -2.16 -11.26 -8.08
C LYS A 21 -2.61 -9.79 -8.25
N TYR A 22 -3.78 -9.54 -8.82
CA TYR A 22 -4.29 -8.19 -9.03
C TYR A 22 -5.04 -7.68 -7.80
N ASN A 23 -4.29 -7.22 -6.80
CA ASN A 23 -4.84 -6.64 -5.57
C ASN A 23 -4.04 -5.41 -5.13
N GLY A 24 -4.54 -4.70 -4.10
CA GLY A 24 -3.91 -3.46 -3.63
C GLY A 24 -2.44 -3.61 -3.22
N ALA A 25 -2.05 -4.75 -2.65
CA ALA A 25 -0.66 -5.01 -2.27
C ALA A 25 0.22 -5.24 -3.52
N TYR A 26 -0.31 -5.92 -4.54
CA TYR A 26 0.39 -6.08 -5.82
C TYR A 26 0.69 -4.72 -6.45
N TYR A 27 -0.33 -3.89 -6.65
CA TYR A 27 -0.14 -2.59 -7.27
C TYR A 27 0.75 -1.66 -6.45
N TYR A 28 0.65 -1.69 -5.12
CA TYR A 28 1.53 -0.92 -4.27
C TYR A 28 2.99 -1.39 -4.36
N SER A 29 3.22 -2.69 -4.36
CA SER A 29 4.56 -3.26 -4.57
C SER A 29 5.14 -2.84 -5.92
N GLN A 30 4.38 -2.91 -7.01
CA GLN A 30 4.85 -2.48 -8.33
C GLN A 30 5.19 -0.98 -8.35
N GLU A 31 4.41 -0.17 -7.68
CA GLU A 31 4.66 1.27 -7.59
C GLU A 31 5.92 1.60 -6.77
N ILE A 32 6.14 0.89 -5.66
CA ILE A 32 7.38 1.00 -4.88
C ILE A 32 8.60 0.64 -5.74
N VAL A 33 8.53 -0.48 -6.46
CA VAL A 33 9.63 -0.93 -7.33
C VAL A 33 9.91 0.06 -8.46
N LYS A 34 8.88 0.66 -9.03
CA LYS A 34 9.00 1.57 -10.18
C LYS A 34 9.41 2.99 -9.78
N ASN A 35 8.82 3.51 -8.68
CA ASN A 35 8.83 4.94 -8.40
C ASN A 35 9.55 5.31 -7.08
N ILE A 36 9.91 4.35 -6.23
CA ILE A 36 10.55 4.62 -4.95
C ILE A 36 11.95 4.00 -4.90
N ILE A 37 12.08 2.70 -5.11
CA ILE A 37 13.37 2.00 -5.01
C ILE A 37 14.48 2.64 -5.87
N PRO A 38 14.23 3.02 -7.15
CA PRO A 38 15.28 3.58 -7.99
C PRO A 38 15.83 4.93 -7.51
N GLU A 39 15.09 5.63 -6.67
CA GLU A 39 15.43 6.97 -6.15
C GLU A 39 16.05 6.92 -4.76
N ILE A 40 16.20 5.73 -4.16
CA ILE A 40 16.77 5.55 -2.80
C ILE A 40 18.20 5.01 -2.91
N GLU A 41 19.12 5.69 -2.24
CA GLU A 41 20.52 5.26 -2.11
C GLU A 41 20.66 4.33 -0.89
N THR A 42 20.87 3.04 -1.13
CA THR A 42 21.10 2.03 -0.08
C THR A 42 21.69 0.76 -0.65
N ASP A 43 22.49 0.05 0.13
CA ASP A 43 23.02 -1.28 -0.18
C ASP A 43 22.08 -2.41 0.30
N ARG A 44 21.00 -2.07 1.02
CA ARG A 44 20.03 -3.01 1.55
C ARG A 44 19.22 -3.70 0.46
N ASN A 45 18.81 -4.91 0.72
CA ASN A 45 17.87 -5.63 -0.13
C ASN A 45 16.43 -5.09 0.06
N TRP A 46 15.59 -5.26 -0.94
CA TRP A 46 14.20 -4.82 -0.92
C TRP A 46 13.22 -5.98 -0.91
N ILE A 47 12.27 -5.98 0.01
CA ILE A 47 11.19 -6.96 0.11
C ILE A 47 9.86 -6.21 0.09
N THR A 48 9.21 -6.18 -1.06
CA THR A 48 7.94 -5.46 -1.26
C THR A 48 6.72 -6.38 -1.21
N VAL A 49 6.93 -7.66 -0.90
CA VAL A 49 5.88 -8.68 -0.76
C VAL A 49 5.92 -9.34 0.60
N ASN A 50 4.77 -9.76 1.10
CA ASN A 50 4.67 -10.42 2.40
C ASN A 50 4.09 -11.84 2.23
N LEU A 51 4.97 -12.77 1.90
CA LEU A 51 4.65 -14.18 1.86
C LEU A 51 5.67 -14.96 2.71
N ARG A 52 5.17 -15.74 3.67
CA ARG A 52 6.00 -16.48 4.63
C ARG A 52 7.10 -17.29 3.94
N GLY A 53 8.31 -17.18 4.45
CA GLY A 53 9.48 -17.88 3.95
C GLY A 53 10.15 -17.24 2.72
N ILE A 54 9.80 -15.99 2.40
CA ILE A 54 10.50 -15.17 1.41
C ILE A 54 11.11 -13.96 2.09
N GLY A 55 12.43 -13.93 2.21
CA GLY A 55 13.17 -12.85 2.84
C GLY A 55 14.67 -13.09 2.81
N CYS A 56 15.44 -12.11 3.26
CA CYS A 56 16.90 -12.18 3.43
C CYS A 56 17.35 -11.17 4.49
N ASP A 57 18.56 -11.35 4.98
CA ASP A 57 19.23 -10.41 5.88
C ASP A 57 19.45 -9.04 5.21
N HIS A 58 19.72 -8.03 6.01
CA HIS A 58 20.05 -6.67 5.56
C HIS A 58 19.04 -6.14 4.56
N SER A 59 17.78 -6.04 5.00
CA SER A 59 16.66 -5.76 4.10
C SER A 59 15.74 -4.66 4.60
N ILE A 60 15.13 -3.95 3.64
CA ILE A 60 13.99 -3.07 3.83
C ILE A 60 12.73 -3.85 3.44
N VAL A 61 11.81 -4.02 4.38
CA VAL A 61 10.59 -4.84 4.22
C VAL A 61 9.35 -3.97 4.33
N PHE A 62 8.55 -3.88 3.27
CA PHE A 62 7.27 -3.17 3.29
C PHE A 62 6.16 -4.02 3.92
N ILE A 63 5.57 -3.53 4.99
CA ILE A 63 4.52 -4.22 5.75
C ILE A 63 3.13 -3.83 5.21
N HIS A 64 2.50 -4.71 4.43
CA HIS A 64 1.21 -4.46 3.78
C HIS A 64 -0.01 -4.82 4.63
N ASN A 65 0.12 -5.71 5.62
CA ASN A 65 -1.00 -6.15 6.45
C ASN A 65 -0.85 -5.66 7.88
N ASN A 66 -1.52 -4.57 8.18
CA ASN A 66 -1.45 -3.94 9.48
C ASN A 66 -2.41 -4.52 10.53
N LYS A 67 -3.30 -5.43 10.15
CA LYS A 67 -4.31 -6.01 11.07
C LYS A 67 -3.80 -7.21 11.87
N ARG A 68 -2.79 -7.91 11.35
CA ARG A 68 -2.27 -9.17 11.91
C ARG A 68 -0.74 -9.15 11.95
N PRO A 69 -0.14 -8.41 12.89
CA PRO A 69 1.31 -8.30 13.02
C PRO A 69 1.97 -9.66 13.27
N GLU A 70 1.28 -10.58 13.92
CA GLU A 70 1.73 -11.96 14.12
C GLU A 70 2.10 -12.70 12.82
N ASN A 71 1.56 -12.25 11.69
CA ASN A 71 1.94 -12.80 10.40
C ASN A 71 3.36 -12.46 9.97
N TYR A 72 4.05 -11.58 10.69
CA TYR A 72 5.43 -11.15 10.39
C TYR A 72 6.47 -11.75 11.33
N GLU A 73 6.07 -12.52 12.36
CA GLU A 73 7.00 -13.15 13.31
C GLU A 73 8.08 -14.02 12.64
N TRP A 74 7.77 -14.58 11.49
CA TRP A 74 8.72 -15.37 10.70
C TRP A 74 9.90 -14.54 10.17
N LEU A 75 9.81 -13.20 10.11
CA LEU A 75 10.91 -12.31 9.74
C LEU A 75 12.04 -12.30 10.78
N ARG A 76 11.78 -12.69 12.03
CA ARG A 76 12.80 -12.73 13.11
C ARG A 76 13.97 -13.68 12.82
N GLN A 77 13.83 -14.57 11.85
CA GLN A 77 14.93 -15.42 11.41
C GLN A 77 16.00 -14.66 10.62
N TYR A 78 15.70 -13.47 10.12
CA TYR A 78 16.60 -12.60 9.38
C TYR A 78 17.15 -11.49 10.27
N LYS A 79 18.36 -11.02 9.92
CA LYS A 79 19.08 -10.00 10.68
C LYS A 79 19.05 -8.66 9.96
N ASP A 80 19.19 -7.58 10.74
CA ASP A 80 19.31 -6.21 10.24
C ASP A 80 18.19 -5.82 9.27
N LEU A 81 16.95 -5.90 9.78
CA LEU A 81 15.74 -5.53 9.03
C LEU A 81 15.30 -4.12 9.36
N VAL A 82 14.91 -3.37 8.33
CA VAL A 82 14.13 -2.13 8.41
C VAL A 82 12.71 -2.42 7.94
N LEU A 83 11.72 -2.24 8.82
CA LEU A 83 10.32 -2.56 8.56
C LEU A 83 9.55 -1.26 8.24
N VAL A 84 9.13 -1.08 6.99
CA VAL A 84 8.39 0.10 6.54
C VAL A 84 6.90 -0.12 6.71
N CYS A 85 6.28 0.65 7.62
CA CYS A 85 4.88 0.49 8.00
C CYS A 85 4.03 1.67 7.49
N GLY A 86 2.98 1.39 6.76
CA GLY A 86 2.04 2.40 6.24
C GLY A 86 1.06 2.96 7.29
N ILE A 87 1.06 2.43 8.51
CA ILE A 87 0.20 2.85 9.64
C ILE A 87 1.06 2.93 10.90
N PRO A 88 0.98 4.04 11.69
CA PRO A 88 1.80 4.22 12.89
C PRO A 88 1.66 3.10 13.92
N GLU A 89 0.44 2.62 14.15
CA GLU A 89 0.17 1.55 15.12
C GLU A 89 0.82 0.22 14.75
N THR A 90 1.22 0.04 13.49
CA THR A 90 1.97 -1.14 13.05
C THR A 90 3.43 -1.07 13.46
N VAL A 91 4.01 0.14 13.50
CA VAL A 91 5.40 0.34 13.95
C VAL A 91 5.58 -0.25 15.35
N GLU A 92 4.72 0.13 16.30
CA GLU A 92 4.77 -0.37 17.67
C GLU A 92 4.66 -1.90 17.76
N LYS A 93 3.85 -2.49 16.88
CA LYS A 93 3.59 -3.93 16.88
C LYS A 93 4.71 -4.78 16.29
N VAL A 94 5.56 -4.22 15.42
CA VAL A 94 6.61 -4.98 14.72
C VAL A 94 8.03 -4.57 15.11
N GLN A 95 8.22 -3.53 15.94
CA GLN A 95 9.54 -3.04 16.36
C GLN A 95 10.40 -4.09 17.09
N HIS A 96 9.80 -5.15 17.63
CA HIS A 96 10.51 -6.27 18.23
C HIS A 96 11.13 -7.24 17.19
N ILE A 97 10.78 -7.08 15.91
CA ILE A 97 11.29 -7.90 14.79
C ILE A 97 12.52 -7.23 14.16
N GLY A 98 12.50 -5.90 14.03
CA GLY A 98 13.55 -5.10 13.42
C GLY A 98 13.32 -3.61 13.62
N LYS A 99 14.18 -2.76 13.06
CA LYS A 99 13.99 -1.31 13.09
C LYS A 99 12.73 -0.96 12.31
N ALA A 100 11.68 -0.50 12.99
CA ALA A 100 10.40 -0.19 12.37
C ALA A 100 10.23 1.32 12.18
N ILE A 101 9.86 1.73 10.97
CA ILE A 101 9.65 3.13 10.58
C ILE A 101 8.24 3.34 10.02
N TYR A 102 7.72 4.54 10.18
CA TYR A 102 6.45 4.95 9.61
C TYR A 102 6.66 5.68 8.29
N LEU A 103 6.13 5.13 7.21
CA LEU A 103 6.01 5.79 5.92
C LEU A 103 4.53 5.75 5.49
N PRO A 104 3.83 6.88 5.42
CA PRO A 104 2.46 6.90 4.91
C PRO A 104 2.38 6.30 3.51
N LEU A 105 1.23 5.68 3.19
CA LEU A 105 0.99 5.18 1.83
C LEU A 105 1.07 6.34 0.83
N SER A 106 1.89 6.18 -0.18
CA SER A 106 2.04 7.15 -1.27
C SER A 106 1.46 6.64 -2.58
N VAL A 107 1.29 7.56 -3.51
CA VAL A 107 0.82 7.31 -4.88
C VAL A 107 1.50 8.28 -5.84
N ASP A 108 1.55 7.92 -7.12
CA ASP A 108 1.89 8.86 -8.18
C ASP A 108 0.70 9.82 -8.38
N VAL A 109 0.78 10.98 -7.75
CA VAL A 109 -0.31 11.98 -7.73
C VAL A 109 -0.59 12.51 -9.13
N GLU A 110 0.44 12.74 -9.94
CA GLU A 110 0.27 13.27 -11.29
C GLU A 110 -0.37 12.23 -12.23
N HIS A 111 0.01 10.96 -12.11
CA HIS A 111 -0.65 9.87 -12.84
C HIS A 111 -2.14 9.78 -12.48
N VAL A 112 -2.47 9.80 -11.18
CA VAL A 112 -3.88 9.71 -10.74
C VAL A 112 -4.69 10.91 -11.20
N LYS A 113 -4.12 12.13 -11.16
CA LYS A 113 -4.81 13.36 -11.61
C LYS A 113 -5.25 13.32 -13.09
N GLN A 114 -4.56 12.58 -13.94
CA GLN A 114 -4.89 12.46 -15.36
C GLN A 114 -6.31 11.90 -15.61
N PHE A 115 -6.84 11.14 -14.65
CA PHE A 115 -8.18 10.55 -14.71
C PHE A 115 -9.28 11.48 -14.16
N ARG A 116 -8.96 12.68 -13.66
CA ARG A 116 -9.98 13.62 -13.17
C ARG A 116 -10.97 14.00 -14.26
N VAL A 117 -12.24 13.95 -13.92
CA VAL A 117 -13.32 14.47 -14.76
C VAL A 117 -13.78 15.84 -14.30
N LYS A 118 -14.36 16.64 -15.20
CA LYS A 118 -14.89 17.97 -14.87
C LYS A 118 -16.16 17.86 -14.02
N GLU A 119 -17.02 16.90 -14.35
CA GLU A 119 -18.30 16.66 -13.68
C GLU A 119 -18.43 15.20 -13.28
N LYS A 120 -18.97 14.96 -12.10
CA LYS A 120 -19.31 13.64 -11.62
C LYS A 120 -20.67 13.24 -12.17
N THR A 121 -20.77 12.08 -12.80
CA THR A 121 -21.99 11.62 -13.47
C THR A 121 -22.70 10.51 -12.71
N LYS A 122 -22.05 9.93 -11.67
CA LYS A 122 -22.54 8.79 -10.89
C LYS A 122 -22.60 9.12 -9.40
N GLY A 123 -23.49 8.45 -8.67
CA GLY A 123 -23.73 8.68 -7.25
C GLY A 123 -22.64 8.11 -6.36
N THR A 124 -22.83 6.89 -5.90
CA THR A 124 -21.98 6.28 -4.87
C THR A 124 -21.43 4.93 -5.31
N ALA A 125 -20.14 4.68 -5.05
CA ALA A 125 -19.53 3.37 -5.28
C ALA A 125 -18.70 2.87 -4.10
N PHE A 126 -18.61 1.54 -3.99
CA PHE A 126 -17.66 0.84 -3.13
C PHE A 126 -16.45 0.41 -3.96
N VAL A 127 -15.25 0.66 -3.42
CA VAL A 127 -14.00 0.23 -4.03
C VAL A 127 -13.27 -0.71 -3.07
N GLY A 128 -13.16 -1.97 -3.46
CA GLY A 128 -12.49 -2.96 -2.59
C GLY A 128 -12.46 -4.35 -3.18
N ARG A 129 -11.98 -5.30 -2.37
CA ARG A 129 -11.98 -6.71 -2.74
C ARG A 129 -13.29 -7.38 -2.32
N PRO A 130 -13.78 -8.43 -3.05
CA PRO A 130 -15.00 -9.16 -2.70
C PRO A 130 -15.04 -9.64 -1.24
N ALA A 131 -13.89 -10.10 -0.71
CA ALA A 131 -13.78 -10.52 0.67
C ALA A 131 -14.06 -9.39 1.68
N LYS A 132 -13.63 -8.15 1.37
CA LYS A 132 -13.92 -6.99 2.23
C LYS A 132 -15.39 -6.60 2.16
N ARG A 133 -16.01 -6.65 0.97
CA ARG A 133 -17.42 -6.31 0.77
C ARG A 133 -18.35 -7.18 1.63
N ARG A 134 -18.04 -8.47 1.77
CA ARG A 134 -18.85 -9.38 2.60
C ARG A 134 -18.85 -9.03 4.09
N ASP A 135 -17.84 -8.33 4.54
CA ASP A 135 -17.61 -8.02 5.96
C ASP A 135 -18.04 -6.60 6.33
N VAL A 136 -18.65 -5.84 5.41
CA VAL A 136 -19.03 -4.43 5.63
C VAL A 136 -20.51 -4.20 5.33
N GLU A 137 -21.13 -3.29 6.07
CA GLU A 137 -22.48 -2.81 5.81
C GLU A 137 -22.43 -1.65 4.80
N LEU A 138 -22.99 -1.88 3.62
CA LEU A 138 -23.02 -0.91 2.54
C LEU A 138 -24.47 -0.51 2.26
N PRO A 139 -24.72 0.72 1.74
CA PRO A 139 -26.04 1.09 1.23
C PRO A 139 -26.53 0.13 0.15
N GLU A 140 -27.85 -0.08 0.05
CA GLU A 140 -28.46 -1.00 -0.91
C GLU A 140 -28.16 -0.60 -2.37
N ASP A 141 -28.24 0.69 -2.68
CA ASP A 141 -28.05 1.25 -4.03
C ASP A 141 -26.61 1.75 -4.25
N ILE A 142 -25.61 0.87 -4.04
CA ILE A 142 -24.20 1.22 -4.23
C ILE A 142 -23.59 0.41 -5.37
N ASP A 143 -22.92 1.08 -6.29
CA ASP A 143 -22.16 0.42 -7.34
C ASP A 143 -20.90 -0.25 -6.75
N ILE A 144 -20.53 -1.41 -7.28
CA ILE A 144 -19.39 -2.20 -6.81
C ILE A 144 -18.27 -2.18 -7.84
N LEU A 145 -17.14 -1.57 -7.47
CA LEU A 145 -15.91 -1.52 -8.26
C LEU A 145 -14.88 -2.47 -7.66
N GLU A 146 -14.81 -3.68 -8.20
CA GLU A 146 -13.90 -4.73 -7.75
C GLU A 146 -13.32 -5.53 -8.92
N ASN A 147 -12.17 -6.18 -8.74
CA ASN A 147 -11.49 -7.00 -9.76
C ASN A 147 -11.17 -6.24 -11.06
N MET A 148 -10.92 -4.95 -10.96
CA MET A 148 -10.57 -4.10 -12.10
C MET A 148 -9.07 -3.90 -12.20
N GLU A 149 -8.58 -3.78 -13.43
CA GLU A 149 -7.25 -3.29 -13.71
C GLU A 149 -7.11 -1.84 -13.23
N ARG A 150 -5.88 -1.44 -12.86
CA ARG A 150 -5.60 -0.20 -12.14
C ARG A 150 -6.16 1.05 -12.81
N ASP A 151 -5.79 1.30 -14.06
CA ASP A 151 -6.16 2.54 -14.75
C ASP A 151 -7.66 2.57 -15.07
N LYS A 152 -8.25 1.42 -15.39
CA LYS A 152 -9.72 1.29 -15.53
C LYS A 152 -10.45 1.57 -14.22
N LEU A 153 -9.88 1.15 -13.07
CA LEU A 153 -10.43 1.48 -11.77
C LEU A 153 -10.38 2.99 -11.50
N LEU A 154 -9.24 3.64 -11.77
CA LEU A 154 -9.09 5.09 -11.60
C LEU A 154 -10.08 5.86 -12.48
N GLN A 155 -10.22 5.46 -13.74
CA GLN A 155 -11.19 6.04 -14.67
C GLN A 155 -12.63 5.88 -14.15
N ALA A 156 -13.00 4.68 -13.71
CA ALA A 156 -14.32 4.43 -13.16
C ALA A 156 -14.57 5.26 -11.89
N VAL A 157 -13.64 5.23 -10.91
CA VAL A 157 -13.75 6.00 -9.65
C VAL A 157 -13.94 7.49 -9.92
N ALA A 158 -13.27 8.03 -10.93
CA ALA A 158 -13.35 9.45 -11.28
C ALA A 158 -14.77 9.93 -11.59
N GLU A 159 -15.66 9.07 -12.03
CA GLU A 159 -17.04 9.42 -12.40
C GLU A 159 -17.99 9.56 -11.20
N TYR A 160 -17.62 9.03 -10.01
CA TYR A 160 -18.49 8.99 -8.83
C TYR A 160 -18.33 10.22 -7.91
N ASP A 161 -19.45 10.70 -7.36
CA ASP A 161 -19.45 11.75 -6.35
C ASP A 161 -18.89 11.24 -5.01
N THR A 162 -19.32 10.06 -4.59
CA THR A 162 -18.98 9.49 -3.29
C THR A 162 -18.37 8.09 -3.42
N ILE A 163 -17.24 7.86 -2.74
CA ILE A 163 -16.54 6.59 -2.75
C ILE A 163 -16.37 6.05 -1.33
N TYR A 164 -16.80 4.80 -1.13
CA TYR A 164 -16.46 4.00 0.04
C TYR A 164 -15.14 3.28 -0.23
N ALA A 165 -14.06 3.67 0.44
CA ALA A 165 -12.75 3.11 0.23
C ALA A 165 -11.84 3.22 1.46
N VAL A 166 -10.78 2.40 1.51
CA VAL A 166 -9.71 2.46 2.50
C VAL A 166 -8.34 2.26 1.84
N GLY A 167 -7.29 2.75 2.51
CA GLY A 167 -5.92 2.62 2.01
C GLY A 167 -5.68 3.44 0.76
N ARG A 168 -4.93 2.91 -0.19
CA ARG A 168 -4.59 3.61 -1.44
C ARG A 168 -5.81 4.06 -2.23
N CYS A 169 -6.81 3.20 -2.37
CA CYS A 169 -8.04 3.56 -3.10
C CYS A 169 -8.73 4.79 -2.47
N ALA A 170 -8.62 4.96 -1.15
CA ALA A 170 -9.11 6.16 -0.47
C ALA A 170 -8.30 7.41 -0.82
N ILE A 171 -6.97 7.29 -0.90
CA ILE A 171 -6.07 8.39 -1.30
C ILE A 171 -6.37 8.80 -2.74
N GLU A 172 -6.49 7.83 -3.63
CA GLU A 172 -6.78 8.04 -5.04
C GLU A 172 -8.15 8.68 -5.27
N ALA A 173 -9.18 8.22 -4.57
CA ALA A 173 -10.51 8.84 -4.62
C ALA A 173 -10.46 10.33 -4.22
N LYS A 174 -9.67 10.70 -3.19
CA LYS A 174 -9.45 12.10 -2.83
C LYS A 174 -8.78 12.90 -3.94
N ILE A 175 -7.73 12.34 -4.56
CA ILE A 175 -7.03 12.99 -5.67
C ILE A 175 -7.99 13.19 -6.83
N LEU A 176 -8.87 12.23 -7.10
CA LEU A 176 -9.89 12.33 -8.15
C LEU A 176 -11.05 13.26 -7.80
N GLY A 177 -11.05 13.87 -6.60
CA GLY A 177 -12.07 14.82 -6.18
C GLY A 177 -13.38 14.18 -5.72
N CYS A 178 -13.36 12.91 -5.33
CA CYS A 178 -14.54 12.24 -4.76
C CYS A 178 -14.71 12.56 -3.27
N LYS A 179 -15.94 12.60 -2.80
CA LYS A 179 -16.24 12.55 -1.37
C LYS A 179 -15.92 11.15 -0.87
N LEU A 180 -15.08 11.06 0.16
CA LEU A 180 -14.64 9.78 0.68
C LEU A 180 -15.44 9.40 1.92
N LYS A 181 -15.88 8.14 1.99
CA LYS A 181 -16.45 7.50 3.18
C LYS A 181 -15.63 6.26 3.57
N ALA A 182 -15.45 6.02 4.87
CA ALA A 182 -14.93 4.75 5.36
C ALA A 182 -15.95 3.63 5.09
N TYR A 183 -15.50 2.37 5.04
CA TYR A 183 -16.42 1.25 4.83
C TYR A 183 -17.47 1.15 5.94
N ASP A 184 -17.03 1.21 7.17
CA ASP A 184 -17.83 1.31 8.39
C ASP A 184 -16.93 1.78 9.55
N GLU A 185 -17.45 1.86 10.77
CA GLU A 185 -16.75 2.36 11.96
C GLU A 185 -15.53 1.51 12.40
N ARG A 186 -15.45 0.25 11.99
CA ARG A 186 -14.33 -0.66 12.27
C ARG A 186 -13.09 -0.34 11.43
N PHE A 187 -13.23 0.49 10.40
CA PHE A 187 -12.15 0.91 9.52
C PHE A 187 -11.60 2.29 9.88
N PRO A 188 -10.33 2.58 9.55
CA PRO A 188 -9.74 3.88 9.84
C PRO A 188 -10.58 5.02 9.26
N LYS A 189 -10.71 6.10 10.05
CA LYS A 189 -11.42 7.32 9.62
C LYS A 189 -10.79 7.90 8.35
N VAL A 190 -11.61 8.61 7.58
CA VAL A 190 -11.23 9.26 6.31
C VAL A 190 -10.01 10.19 6.45
N SER A 191 -9.87 10.86 7.61
CA SER A 191 -8.74 11.73 7.93
C SER A 191 -7.38 11.01 7.98
N ARG A 192 -7.37 9.69 8.19
CA ARG A 192 -6.17 8.87 8.18
C ARG A 192 -5.49 8.84 6.80
N TRP A 193 -6.26 8.86 5.74
CA TRP A 193 -5.75 8.74 4.38
C TRP A 193 -5.32 10.10 3.85
N LYS A 194 -4.09 10.50 4.16
CA LYS A 194 -3.46 11.72 3.64
C LYS A 194 -2.94 11.46 2.22
N VAL A 195 -3.01 12.47 1.38
CA VAL A 195 -2.36 12.44 0.07
C VAL A 195 -0.87 12.65 0.28
N LEU A 196 -0.07 11.71 -0.18
CA LEU A 196 1.39 11.79 -0.21
C LEU A 196 1.84 11.39 -1.62
N ASP A 197 2.65 12.23 -2.25
CA ASP A 197 3.29 11.92 -3.53
C ASP A 197 4.47 10.96 -3.33
N ASN A 198 4.78 10.14 -4.34
CA ASN A 198 5.91 9.22 -4.27
C ASN A 198 7.25 9.95 -4.10
N LYS A 199 7.42 11.15 -4.66
CA LYS A 199 8.64 11.97 -4.49
C LYS A 199 8.85 12.39 -3.04
N ASP A 200 7.77 12.78 -2.35
CA ASP A 200 7.83 13.12 -0.93
C ASP A 200 8.09 11.87 -0.09
N ALA A 201 7.51 10.72 -0.47
CA ALA A 201 7.75 9.44 0.20
C ALA A 201 9.22 9.01 0.05
N VAL A 202 9.84 9.20 -1.10
CA VAL A 202 11.28 8.96 -1.34
C VAL A 202 12.10 9.75 -0.35
N LYS A 203 11.88 11.07 -0.26
CA LYS A 203 12.63 11.93 0.66
C LYS A 203 12.48 11.49 2.12
N ILE A 204 11.24 11.24 2.57
CA ILE A 204 10.97 10.77 3.93
C ILE A 204 11.69 9.44 4.21
N LEU A 205 11.65 8.51 3.26
CA LEU A 205 12.27 7.19 3.42
C LEU A 205 13.80 7.31 3.46
N GLN A 206 14.40 8.09 2.56
CA GLN A 206 15.85 8.30 2.54
C GLN A 206 16.33 8.91 3.86
N ASP A 207 15.71 10.00 4.32
CA ASP A 207 16.07 10.67 5.58
C ASP A 207 16.04 9.68 6.78
N GLN A 208 15.07 8.76 6.79
CA GLN A 208 14.94 7.76 7.85
C GLN A 208 16.01 6.64 7.74
N LEU A 209 16.34 6.23 6.52
CA LEU A 209 17.39 5.22 6.30
C LEU A 209 18.76 5.78 6.67
N ASP A 210 19.07 7.02 6.30
CA ASP A 210 20.32 7.69 6.65
C ASP A 210 20.51 7.79 8.16
N GLN A 211 19.44 8.10 8.91
CA GLN A 211 19.45 8.08 10.37
C GLN A 211 19.71 6.68 10.95
N ILE A 212 19.16 5.64 10.33
CA ILE A 212 19.35 4.25 10.75
C ILE A 212 20.78 3.77 10.48
N ASP A 213 21.34 4.14 9.34
CA ASP A 213 22.65 3.68 8.88
C ASP A 213 23.78 4.60 9.32
N GLY A 214 23.46 5.71 10.01
CA GLY A 214 24.43 6.68 10.56
C GLY A 214 25.10 7.54 9.49
N VAL A 215 24.47 7.70 8.33
CA VAL A 215 24.93 8.56 7.25
C VAL A 215 24.66 10.02 7.58
N THR A 216 25.70 10.83 7.73
CA THR A 216 25.57 12.28 7.88
C THR A 216 25.84 12.95 6.53
N HIS A 217 24.82 13.54 5.95
CA HIS A 217 25.01 14.42 4.81
C HIS A 217 25.66 15.72 5.29
N GLY A 218 26.98 15.88 5.01
CA GLY A 218 27.75 17.07 5.32
C GLY A 218 27.41 18.26 4.42
#